data_7284a4e107378ff592331909ffcf9e8e
#
_entry.id   7284a4e107378ff592331909ffcf9e8e
#
_cell.length_a   1.000
_cell.length_b   1.000
_cell.length_c   1.000
_cell.angle_alpha   90.00
_cell.angle_beta   90.00
_cell.angle_gamma   90.00
#
_symmetry.space_group_name_H-M   'P 1'
#
loop_
_entity.id
_entity.type
_entity.pdbx_description
1 polymer ?
#
loop_
_entity_poly.entity_id
_entity_poly.type
_entity_poly.pdbx_seq_one_letter_code
_entity_poly.pdbx_strand_id
1 'polypeptide(L)'
;MKKTLAVLGIAVLVLLAVLLVRASTLKSRQVKAEPVTDLAVDANAAAQRLAGAVRFPTVSHEQGKDVEAQAFLDLHRYLEASFPQVHRTLTREVVADYSLLYTWPGWKPELPPILLMSHMDVVPVEPGTERQWTHPPFSGAIAEGYIWGRGAMDDKVSVLGVLEGIETLIGQGFQPERTVLLAFGHDEEVGGLRGAAATAKLLASRGVRPAWILDEGGIIAKGMVPGLDAPVAMISTAEKGFVTVELTARSHGGHSSMPPRSTAIGLVAAAVQRLEQNPMPARIDGATRESFDFLAPELPLAARLPLANLWLFEPAVKRQLSGEPASDARMRTTTAATMIRGGVKENVLLSEAKAWVNFRILPGDSVAAVLEHVRSTVGPGIGVAVSGNLASEPSPQSQTGEESFRLLQTTVSQVFPGMLAAPNLLSGGTDTKHFLQLSPNVYRFIPVAVTAGDLERVHGTNERVSVEDYAGAVRFYAQLVRNAAGGPSPPGPL
;
A
#
# COMPACT_ATOMS: atom_id res chain seq x y z
N MET A 1 -6.70 53.29 -23.84
CA MET A 1 -7.74 52.26 -23.68
C MET A 1 -7.76 51.21 -24.80
N LYS A 2 -8.04 51.54 -26.08
CA LYS A 2 -8.10 50.56 -27.18
C LYS A 2 -6.80 49.76 -27.37
N LYS A 3 -5.62 50.44 -27.36
CA LYS A 3 -4.29 49.76 -27.49
C LYS A 3 -4.01 48.84 -26.29
N THR A 4 -4.38 49.22 -25.07
CA THR A 4 -4.19 48.39 -23.86
C THR A 4 -5.07 47.15 -23.89
N LEU A 5 -6.34 47.28 -24.35
CA LEU A 5 -7.25 46.15 -24.53
C LEU A 5 -6.77 45.18 -25.62
N ALA A 6 -6.20 45.69 -26.72
CA ALA A 6 -5.63 44.88 -27.77
C ALA A 6 -4.39 44.09 -27.27
N VAL A 7 -3.48 44.71 -26.52
CA VAL A 7 -2.32 44.04 -25.90
C VAL A 7 -2.77 42.97 -24.92
N LEU A 8 -3.76 43.26 -24.06
CA LEU A 8 -4.30 42.25 -23.12
C LEU A 8 -4.94 41.07 -23.88
N GLY A 9 -5.68 41.32 -24.95
CA GLY A 9 -6.27 40.29 -25.80
C GLY A 9 -5.22 39.38 -26.42
N ILE A 10 -4.16 39.97 -26.97
CA ILE A 10 -3.03 39.21 -27.52
C ILE A 10 -2.34 38.36 -26.43
N ALA A 11 -2.10 38.92 -25.23
CA ALA A 11 -1.49 38.19 -24.12
C ALA A 11 -2.34 36.98 -23.68
N VAL A 12 -3.66 37.12 -23.62
CA VAL A 12 -4.59 36.06 -23.32
C VAL A 12 -4.55 34.95 -24.42
N LEU A 13 -4.53 35.33 -25.69
CA LEU A 13 -4.44 34.37 -26.78
C LEU A 13 -3.12 33.61 -26.79
N VAL A 14 -2.02 34.28 -26.50
CA VAL A 14 -0.69 33.62 -26.35
C VAL A 14 -0.71 32.67 -25.17
N LEU A 15 -1.26 33.07 -24.04
CA LEU A 15 -1.42 32.22 -22.89
C LEU A 15 -2.22 30.96 -23.21
N LEU A 16 -3.39 31.10 -23.84
CA LEU A 16 -4.22 29.98 -24.25
C LEU A 16 -3.51 29.06 -25.23
N ALA A 17 -2.78 29.61 -26.20
CA ALA A 17 -1.96 28.83 -27.12
C ALA A 17 -0.89 28.01 -26.37
N VAL A 18 -0.18 28.61 -25.43
CA VAL A 18 0.82 27.92 -24.60
C VAL A 18 0.18 26.78 -23.82
N LEU A 19 -0.97 27.02 -23.15
CA LEU A 19 -1.68 26.01 -22.37
C LEU A 19 -2.11 24.81 -23.24
N LEU A 20 -2.66 25.08 -24.43
CA LEU A 20 -3.10 24.06 -25.37
C LEU A 20 -1.93 23.29 -25.97
N VAL A 21 -0.85 23.97 -26.37
CA VAL A 21 0.35 23.31 -26.91
C VAL A 21 0.93 22.37 -25.85
N ARG A 22 1.13 22.84 -24.61
CA ARG A 22 1.63 21.99 -23.54
C ARG A 22 0.75 20.76 -23.30
N ALA A 23 -0.57 20.93 -23.28
CA ALA A 23 -1.49 19.82 -23.08
C ALA A 23 -1.49 18.82 -24.26
N SER A 24 -1.41 19.31 -25.51
CA SER A 24 -1.44 18.45 -26.70
C SER A 24 -0.10 17.77 -27.03
N THR A 25 1.01 18.30 -26.52
CA THR A 25 2.35 17.72 -26.76
C THR A 25 2.82 16.77 -25.66
N LEU A 26 2.02 16.54 -24.61
CA LEU A 26 2.32 15.51 -23.61
C LEU A 26 2.41 14.13 -24.28
N LYS A 27 3.52 13.45 -24.01
CA LYS A 27 3.75 12.10 -24.53
C LYS A 27 3.34 11.06 -23.48
N SER A 28 2.67 10.02 -23.95
CA SER A 28 2.38 8.83 -23.15
C SER A 28 3.68 8.23 -22.59
N ARG A 29 3.63 7.82 -21.34
CA ARG A 29 4.69 7.06 -20.66
C ARG A 29 4.33 5.58 -20.49
N GLN A 30 3.25 5.15 -21.15
CA GLN A 30 2.81 3.77 -21.09
C GLN A 30 3.73 2.87 -21.91
N VAL A 31 4.09 1.73 -21.33
CA VAL A 31 4.81 0.67 -22.03
C VAL A 31 3.80 -0.19 -22.77
N LYS A 32 4.08 -0.47 -24.04
CA LYS A 32 3.31 -1.43 -24.85
C LYS A 32 4.16 -2.66 -25.08
N ALA A 33 3.64 -3.81 -24.70
CA ALA A 33 4.29 -5.10 -24.87
C ALA A 33 3.30 -6.10 -25.47
N GLU A 34 3.81 -7.12 -26.15
CA GLU A 34 2.99 -8.21 -26.68
C GLU A 34 2.37 -9.01 -25.52
N PRO A 35 1.08 -9.34 -25.60
CA PRO A 35 0.41 -10.13 -24.58
C PRO A 35 1.07 -11.50 -24.38
N VAL A 36 1.19 -11.93 -23.13
CA VAL A 36 1.63 -13.30 -22.81
C VAL A 36 0.51 -14.30 -23.13
N THR A 37 0.84 -15.36 -23.86
CA THR A 37 -0.15 -16.38 -24.29
C THR A 37 0.16 -17.79 -23.80
N ASP A 38 1.34 -18.03 -23.24
CA ASP A 38 1.86 -19.34 -22.84
C ASP A 38 1.79 -19.61 -21.32
N LEU A 39 1.16 -18.72 -20.56
CA LEU A 39 0.89 -18.90 -19.12
C LEU A 39 -0.58 -19.29 -18.89
N ALA A 40 -0.88 -20.57 -19.13
CA ALA A 40 -2.18 -21.13 -18.77
C ALA A 40 -2.27 -21.32 -17.24
N VAL A 41 -3.28 -20.74 -16.63
CA VAL A 41 -3.61 -20.91 -15.21
C VAL A 41 -4.96 -21.61 -15.11
N ASP A 42 -5.03 -22.73 -14.40
CA ASP A 42 -6.30 -23.31 -13.99
C ASP A 42 -6.89 -22.46 -12.87
N ALA A 43 -7.75 -21.51 -13.25
CA ALA A 43 -8.36 -20.56 -12.33
C ALA A 43 -9.16 -21.24 -11.22
N ASN A 44 -9.81 -22.39 -11.51
CA ASN A 44 -10.60 -23.10 -10.50
C ASN A 44 -9.69 -23.81 -9.49
N ALA A 45 -8.63 -24.49 -9.96
CA ALA A 45 -7.70 -25.13 -9.07
C ALA A 45 -6.94 -24.12 -8.19
N ALA A 46 -6.51 -23.00 -8.77
CA ALA A 46 -5.90 -21.90 -8.03
C ALA A 46 -6.86 -21.32 -6.99
N ALA A 47 -8.12 -21.04 -7.38
CA ALA A 47 -9.15 -20.54 -6.47
C ALA A 47 -9.40 -21.50 -5.29
N GLN A 48 -9.41 -22.82 -5.51
CA GLN A 48 -9.53 -23.83 -4.44
C GLN A 48 -8.36 -23.74 -3.45
N ARG A 49 -7.14 -23.50 -3.93
CA ARG A 49 -5.97 -23.38 -3.04
C ARG A 49 -6.01 -22.09 -2.23
N LEU A 50 -6.36 -20.95 -2.82
CA LEU A 50 -6.55 -19.72 -2.05
C LEU A 50 -7.70 -19.85 -1.04
N ALA A 51 -8.83 -20.40 -1.45
CA ALA A 51 -9.96 -20.67 -0.58
C ALA A 51 -9.59 -21.59 0.60
N GLY A 52 -8.74 -22.59 0.35
CA GLY A 52 -8.19 -23.46 1.39
C GLY A 52 -7.30 -22.68 2.38
N ALA A 53 -6.45 -21.77 1.90
CA ALA A 53 -5.58 -20.96 2.74
C ALA A 53 -6.36 -19.95 3.60
N VAL A 54 -7.47 -19.42 3.09
CA VAL A 54 -8.37 -18.50 3.83
C VAL A 54 -8.97 -19.17 5.08
N ARG A 55 -9.09 -20.49 5.09
CA ARG A 55 -9.66 -21.24 6.24
C ARG A 55 -8.77 -21.27 7.47
N PHE A 56 -7.51 -20.89 7.35
CA PHE A 56 -6.61 -20.79 8.50
C PHE A 56 -6.70 -19.37 9.09
N PRO A 57 -7.23 -19.20 10.32
CA PRO A 57 -7.40 -17.91 10.95
C PRO A 57 -6.07 -17.43 11.56
N THR A 58 -5.13 -17.06 10.72
CA THR A 58 -3.81 -16.53 11.10
C THR A 58 -3.93 -15.09 11.61
N VAL A 59 -4.73 -14.89 12.65
CA VAL A 59 -5.05 -13.54 13.17
C VAL A 59 -3.88 -12.99 13.95
N SER A 60 -3.46 -11.78 13.60
CA SER A 60 -2.52 -10.97 14.38
C SER A 60 -3.25 -10.18 15.44
N HIS A 61 -2.77 -10.29 16.67
CA HIS A 61 -3.26 -9.53 17.82
C HIS A 61 -2.26 -8.42 18.17
N GLU A 62 -2.73 -7.38 18.86
CA GLU A 62 -1.88 -6.29 19.37
C GLU A 62 -0.58 -6.81 19.98
N GLN A 63 0.49 -6.02 19.84
CA GLN A 63 1.80 -6.37 20.36
C GLN A 63 1.75 -6.88 21.81
N GLY A 64 2.39 -8.04 22.05
CA GLY A 64 2.49 -8.67 23.37
C GLY A 64 1.38 -9.67 23.70
N LYS A 65 0.40 -9.87 22.84
CA LYS A 65 -0.55 -11.00 22.93
C LYS A 65 -0.01 -12.24 22.20
N ASP A 66 -0.49 -13.41 22.60
CA ASP A 66 -0.10 -14.67 21.99
C ASP A 66 -0.54 -14.70 20.51
N VAL A 67 0.35 -15.23 19.66
CA VAL A 67 0.09 -15.49 18.25
C VAL A 67 -0.77 -16.74 18.12
N GLU A 68 -1.67 -16.80 17.15
CA GLU A 68 -2.42 -18.00 16.78
C GLU A 68 -1.50 -19.07 16.15
N ALA A 69 -0.51 -19.52 16.94
CA ALA A 69 0.60 -20.35 16.52
C ALA A 69 0.18 -21.56 15.68
N GLN A 70 -0.88 -22.26 16.11
CA GLN A 70 -1.35 -23.44 15.42
C GLN A 70 -1.89 -23.13 14.03
N ALA A 71 -2.58 -21.99 13.86
CA ALA A 71 -3.11 -21.56 12.56
C ALA A 71 -1.98 -21.29 11.54
N PHE A 72 -0.88 -20.67 11.97
CA PHE A 72 0.31 -20.49 11.13
C PHE A 72 0.97 -21.79 10.76
N LEU A 73 1.17 -22.70 11.72
CA LEU A 73 1.79 -24.01 11.46
C LEU A 73 0.91 -24.87 10.54
N ASP A 74 -0.41 -24.77 10.65
CA ASP A 74 -1.34 -25.47 9.78
C ASP A 74 -1.31 -24.86 8.37
N LEU A 75 -1.24 -23.55 8.24
CA LEU A 75 -1.05 -22.86 6.95
C LEU A 75 0.27 -23.28 6.30
N HIS A 76 1.39 -23.36 7.06
CA HIS A 76 2.68 -23.83 6.52
C HIS A 76 2.57 -25.22 5.91
N ARG A 77 1.92 -26.18 6.63
CA ARG A 77 1.70 -27.54 6.11
C ARG A 77 0.80 -27.55 4.87
N TYR A 78 -0.21 -26.65 4.88
CA TYR A 78 -1.08 -26.50 3.72
C TYR A 78 -0.34 -25.99 2.49
N LEU A 79 0.52 -24.97 2.64
CA LEU A 79 1.35 -24.45 1.54
C LEU A 79 2.30 -25.52 1.01
N GLU A 80 2.93 -26.31 1.90
CA GLU A 80 3.81 -27.41 1.51
C GLU A 80 3.09 -28.49 0.69
N ALA A 81 1.89 -28.86 1.10
CA ALA A 81 1.07 -29.83 0.38
C ALA A 81 0.53 -29.29 -0.95
N SER A 82 0.23 -27.98 -1.01
CA SER A 82 -0.37 -27.32 -2.19
C SER A 82 0.65 -27.03 -3.30
N PHE A 83 1.94 -26.82 -2.95
CA PHE A 83 2.99 -26.40 -3.86
C PHE A 83 4.22 -27.35 -3.78
N PRO A 84 4.06 -28.63 -4.18
CA PRO A 84 5.11 -29.62 -4.00
C PRO A 84 6.36 -29.38 -4.85
N GLN A 85 6.27 -28.72 -6.01
CA GLN A 85 7.44 -28.42 -6.82
C GLN A 85 8.23 -27.26 -6.21
N VAL A 86 7.56 -26.21 -5.74
CA VAL A 86 8.19 -25.12 -4.98
C VAL A 86 8.99 -25.70 -3.82
N HIS A 87 8.37 -26.54 -2.98
CA HIS A 87 9.03 -27.09 -1.77
C HIS A 87 10.12 -28.12 -2.06
N ARG A 88 10.16 -28.69 -3.25
CA ARG A 88 11.29 -29.54 -3.70
C ARG A 88 12.44 -28.74 -4.29
N THR A 89 12.15 -27.57 -4.89
CA THR A 89 13.12 -26.82 -5.68
C THR A 89 13.73 -25.65 -4.90
N LEU A 90 12.94 -24.95 -4.10
CA LEU A 90 13.37 -23.81 -3.30
C LEU A 90 13.80 -24.26 -1.91
N THR A 91 14.79 -23.58 -1.36
CA THR A 91 15.10 -23.70 0.07
C THR A 91 14.11 -22.87 0.86
N ARG A 92 13.43 -23.47 1.83
CA ARG A 92 12.53 -22.78 2.77
C ARG A 92 13.18 -22.69 4.14
N GLU A 93 13.20 -21.49 4.70
CA GLU A 93 13.62 -21.21 6.08
C GLU A 93 12.42 -20.60 6.85
N VAL A 94 12.29 -20.97 8.12
CA VAL A 94 11.35 -20.36 9.05
C VAL A 94 12.11 -19.30 9.84
N VAL A 95 11.62 -18.06 9.81
CA VAL A 95 12.23 -16.93 10.51
C VAL A 95 11.30 -16.47 11.61
N ALA A 96 11.83 -16.27 12.81
CA ALA A 96 11.07 -15.79 13.97
C ALA A 96 9.76 -16.58 14.20
N ASP A 97 9.87 -17.89 14.20
CA ASP A 97 8.84 -18.90 14.46
C ASP A 97 7.82 -19.13 13.34
N TYR A 98 7.37 -18.08 12.61
CA TYR A 98 6.25 -18.23 11.68
C TYR A 98 6.44 -17.54 10.32
N SER A 99 7.37 -16.60 10.15
CA SER A 99 7.66 -16.02 8.83
C SER A 99 8.41 -17.01 7.96
N LEU A 100 8.15 -16.97 6.66
CA LEU A 100 8.76 -17.87 5.70
C LEU A 100 9.69 -17.10 4.76
N LEU A 101 10.92 -17.61 4.60
CA LEU A 101 11.87 -17.11 3.61
C LEU A 101 12.19 -18.26 2.64
N TYR A 102 11.86 -18.05 1.35
CA TYR A 102 12.22 -19.00 0.30
C TYR A 102 13.35 -18.44 -0.56
N THR A 103 14.23 -19.31 -0.98
CA THR A 103 15.32 -18.99 -1.90
C THR A 103 15.24 -19.90 -3.12
N TRP A 104 15.01 -19.33 -4.29
CA TRP A 104 15.15 -20.00 -5.58
C TRP A 104 16.48 -19.58 -6.20
N PRO A 105 17.53 -20.45 -6.14
CA PRO A 105 18.85 -20.04 -6.62
C PRO A 105 18.85 -19.85 -8.12
N GLY A 106 19.42 -18.72 -8.55
CA GLY A 106 19.71 -18.47 -9.97
C GLY A 106 21.02 -19.18 -10.38
N TRP A 107 21.12 -19.48 -11.68
CA TRP A 107 22.35 -20.07 -12.22
C TRP A 107 23.50 -19.05 -12.38
N LYS A 108 23.22 -17.73 -12.20
CA LYS A 108 24.19 -16.65 -12.03
C LYS A 108 24.10 -16.03 -10.64
N PRO A 109 24.71 -16.63 -9.63
CA PRO A 109 24.60 -16.18 -8.25
C PRO A 109 25.24 -14.81 -7.99
N GLU A 110 26.09 -14.31 -8.89
CA GLU A 110 26.69 -12.98 -8.84
C GLU A 110 25.71 -11.85 -9.16
N LEU A 111 24.60 -12.13 -9.80
CA LEU A 111 23.57 -11.13 -10.06
C LEU A 111 22.81 -10.80 -8.78
N PRO A 112 22.51 -9.52 -8.51
CA PRO A 112 21.67 -9.13 -7.39
C PRO A 112 20.32 -9.86 -7.45
N PRO A 113 19.85 -10.49 -6.36
CA PRO A 113 18.57 -11.18 -6.34
C PRO A 113 17.40 -10.20 -6.48
N ILE A 114 16.21 -10.72 -6.75
CA ILE A 114 14.96 -9.98 -6.54
C ILE A 114 14.26 -10.51 -5.29
N LEU A 115 13.46 -9.66 -4.64
CA LEU A 115 12.69 -10.03 -3.47
C LEU A 115 11.21 -9.73 -3.70
N LEU A 116 10.37 -10.76 -3.61
CA LEU A 116 8.91 -10.66 -3.57
C LEU A 116 8.45 -10.85 -2.13
N MET A 117 7.62 -9.95 -1.64
CA MET A 117 7.13 -9.94 -0.28
C MET A 117 5.61 -10.05 -0.24
N SER A 118 5.09 -10.52 0.87
CA SER A 118 3.67 -10.61 1.19
C SER A 118 3.53 -10.97 2.68
N HIS A 119 2.30 -10.95 3.22
CA HIS A 119 2.08 -11.42 4.59
C HIS A 119 0.99 -12.50 4.70
N MET A 120 1.13 -13.34 5.72
CA MET A 120 0.25 -14.48 5.96
C MET A 120 -0.79 -14.20 7.05
N ASP A 121 -0.52 -13.20 7.89
CA ASP A 121 -1.42 -12.80 8.96
C ASP A 121 -2.60 -11.97 8.43
N VAL A 122 -3.61 -11.82 9.26
CA VAL A 122 -4.82 -11.09 8.94
C VAL A 122 -5.33 -10.34 10.17
N VAL A 123 -6.02 -9.22 9.97
CA VAL A 123 -6.71 -8.52 11.07
C VAL A 123 -7.85 -9.37 11.65
N PRO A 124 -8.18 -9.18 12.93
CA PRO A 124 -9.33 -9.85 13.54
C PRO A 124 -10.64 -9.44 12.87
N VAL A 125 -11.63 -10.31 12.95
CA VAL A 125 -13.02 -9.98 12.61
C VAL A 125 -13.57 -9.11 13.74
N GLU A 126 -14.21 -7.99 13.40
CA GLU A 126 -14.83 -7.11 14.39
C GLU A 126 -15.95 -7.84 15.14
N PRO A 127 -15.87 -7.93 16.48
CA PRO A 127 -16.88 -8.62 17.28
C PRO A 127 -18.29 -8.06 17.06
N GLY A 128 -19.25 -8.94 16.81
CA GLY A 128 -20.64 -8.58 16.55
C GLY A 128 -20.99 -8.32 15.09
N THR A 129 -20.00 -8.38 14.18
CA THR A 129 -20.22 -8.24 12.73
C THR A 129 -20.36 -9.58 12.01
N GLU A 130 -20.22 -10.71 12.69
CA GLU A 130 -20.20 -12.05 12.08
C GLU A 130 -21.46 -12.34 11.24
N ARG A 131 -22.61 -11.80 11.65
CA ARG A 131 -23.88 -11.93 10.93
C ARG A 131 -24.01 -11.01 9.70
N GLN A 132 -23.09 -10.06 9.53
CA GLN A 132 -23.05 -9.16 8.37
C GLN A 132 -22.27 -9.77 7.22
N TRP A 133 -21.54 -10.87 7.47
CA TRP A 133 -20.84 -11.60 6.43
C TRP A 133 -21.80 -12.49 5.65
N THR A 134 -21.79 -12.35 4.32
CA THR A 134 -22.54 -13.21 3.39
C THR A 134 -22.11 -14.67 3.51
N HIS A 135 -20.79 -14.88 3.65
CA HIS A 135 -20.19 -16.18 3.95
C HIS A 135 -19.31 -16.02 5.19
N PRO A 136 -19.25 -17.03 6.09
CA PRO A 136 -18.42 -16.90 7.31
C PRO A 136 -16.97 -16.47 7.02
N PRO A 137 -16.36 -15.61 7.85
CA PRO A 137 -15.07 -14.96 7.56
C PRO A 137 -13.93 -15.90 7.20
N PHE A 138 -13.92 -17.10 7.76
CA PHE A 138 -12.89 -18.13 7.50
C PHE A 138 -13.45 -19.37 6.80
N SER A 139 -14.56 -19.23 6.04
CA SER A 139 -15.11 -20.34 5.29
C SER A 139 -14.32 -20.70 4.04
N GLY A 140 -13.63 -19.72 3.43
CA GLY A 140 -13.05 -19.88 2.11
C GLY A 140 -14.10 -20.29 1.08
N ALA A 141 -15.29 -19.70 1.14
CA ALA A 141 -16.37 -20.02 0.20
C ALA A 141 -16.00 -19.53 -1.21
N ILE A 142 -16.23 -20.37 -2.21
CA ILE A 142 -16.17 -19.96 -3.62
C ILE A 142 -17.62 -19.87 -4.09
N ALA A 143 -18.10 -18.65 -4.27
CA ALA A 143 -19.47 -18.38 -4.67
C ALA A 143 -19.56 -17.10 -5.50
N GLU A 144 -20.52 -17.02 -6.43
CA GLU A 144 -20.80 -15.82 -7.23
C GLU A 144 -19.58 -15.32 -8.01
N GLY A 145 -18.62 -16.21 -8.37
CA GLY A 145 -17.39 -15.85 -9.06
C GLY A 145 -16.29 -15.27 -8.16
N TYR A 146 -16.46 -15.30 -6.82
CA TYR A 146 -15.52 -14.78 -5.84
C TYR A 146 -15.06 -15.87 -4.87
N ILE A 147 -13.86 -15.64 -4.32
CA ILE A 147 -13.30 -16.35 -3.16
C ILE A 147 -13.53 -15.41 -1.96
N TRP A 148 -14.31 -15.87 -0.98
CA TRP A 148 -14.76 -15.07 0.13
C TRP A 148 -14.01 -15.43 1.41
N GLY A 149 -13.61 -14.41 2.15
CA GLY A 149 -13.15 -14.53 3.52
C GLY A 149 -12.05 -13.53 3.90
N ARG A 150 -11.81 -13.39 5.19
CA ARG A 150 -10.75 -12.57 5.76
C ARG A 150 -9.38 -13.06 5.28
N GLY A 151 -8.57 -12.14 4.73
CA GLY A 151 -7.28 -12.46 4.13
C GLY A 151 -7.37 -12.93 2.67
N ALA A 152 -8.57 -12.98 2.07
CA ALA A 152 -8.71 -13.31 0.65
C ALA A 152 -8.10 -12.23 -0.26
N MET A 153 -8.09 -10.98 0.19
CA MET A 153 -7.54 -9.83 -0.51
C MET A 153 -6.28 -9.29 0.17
N ASP A 154 -6.23 -9.32 1.48
CA ASP A 154 -5.18 -8.77 2.33
C ASP A 154 -4.64 -9.84 3.28
N ASP A 155 -3.53 -10.55 2.99
CA ASP A 155 -2.75 -10.54 1.73
C ASP A 155 -2.44 -11.97 1.26
N LYS A 156 -3.26 -12.98 1.65
CA LYS A 156 -3.07 -14.36 1.18
C LYS A 156 -3.16 -14.49 -0.34
N VAL A 157 -3.85 -13.55 -1.02
CA VAL A 157 -3.89 -13.49 -2.48
C VAL A 157 -2.50 -13.39 -3.08
N SER A 158 -1.61 -12.57 -2.50
CA SER A 158 -0.24 -12.41 -2.98
C SER A 158 0.63 -13.60 -2.57
N VAL A 159 0.51 -14.10 -1.32
CA VAL A 159 1.24 -15.29 -0.87
C VAL A 159 1.00 -16.47 -1.81
N LEU A 160 -0.28 -16.78 -2.04
CA LEU A 160 -0.66 -17.91 -2.91
C LEU A 160 -0.37 -17.59 -4.38
N GLY A 161 -0.62 -16.35 -4.83
CA GLY A 161 -0.37 -15.92 -6.21
C GLY A 161 1.09 -16.06 -6.63
N VAL A 162 2.02 -15.69 -5.75
CA VAL A 162 3.47 -15.86 -5.96
C VAL A 162 3.83 -17.35 -6.02
N LEU A 163 3.35 -18.16 -5.06
CA LEU A 163 3.64 -19.59 -5.02
C LEU A 163 3.06 -20.32 -6.25
N GLU A 164 1.83 -20.02 -6.67
CA GLU A 164 1.20 -20.53 -7.89
C GLU A 164 2.02 -20.21 -9.13
N GLY A 165 2.46 -18.94 -9.25
CA GLY A 165 3.27 -18.50 -10.37
C GLY A 165 4.59 -19.27 -10.47
N ILE A 166 5.27 -19.46 -9.33
CA ILE A 166 6.53 -20.21 -9.27
C ILE A 166 6.31 -21.70 -9.51
N GLU A 167 5.27 -22.30 -8.91
CA GLU A 167 4.91 -23.72 -9.16
C GLU A 167 4.69 -23.97 -10.67
N THR A 168 3.99 -23.03 -11.34
CA THR A 168 3.75 -23.06 -12.79
C THR A 168 5.07 -22.99 -13.58
N LEU A 169 5.95 -22.06 -13.22
CA LEU A 169 7.23 -21.89 -13.90
C LEU A 169 8.15 -23.09 -13.75
N ILE A 170 8.23 -23.66 -12.55
CA ILE A 170 9.01 -24.90 -12.30
C ILE A 170 8.44 -26.04 -13.15
N GLY A 171 7.10 -26.18 -13.18
CA GLY A 171 6.42 -27.18 -14.01
C GLY A 171 6.69 -27.04 -15.52
N GLN A 172 7.03 -25.83 -15.98
CA GLN A 172 7.45 -25.56 -17.35
C GLN A 172 8.96 -25.70 -17.59
N GLY A 173 9.72 -26.10 -16.57
CA GLY A 173 11.17 -26.25 -16.65
C GLY A 173 11.95 -24.93 -16.61
N PHE A 174 11.31 -23.82 -16.18
CA PHE A 174 12.00 -22.53 -16.04
C PHE A 174 13.06 -22.60 -14.93
N GLN A 175 14.23 -22.04 -15.22
CA GLN A 175 15.32 -21.86 -14.27
C GLN A 175 15.72 -20.38 -14.25
N PRO A 176 15.69 -19.71 -13.09
CA PRO A 176 16.02 -18.30 -13.01
C PRO A 176 17.51 -18.05 -13.25
N GLU A 177 17.82 -16.97 -13.95
CA GLU A 177 19.20 -16.52 -14.13
C GLU A 177 19.75 -15.93 -12.83
N ARG A 178 18.98 -15.05 -12.17
CA ARG A 178 19.28 -14.49 -10.84
C ARG A 178 18.43 -15.14 -9.76
N THR A 179 18.94 -15.14 -8.55
CA THR A 179 18.20 -15.66 -7.39
C THR A 179 16.88 -14.89 -7.18
N VAL A 180 15.81 -15.63 -6.93
CA VAL A 180 14.51 -15.10 -6.52
C VAL A 180 14.30 -15.43 -5.05
N LEU A 181 14.05 -14.42 -4.25
CA LEU A 181 13.74 -14.53 -2.83
C LEU A 181 12.25 -14.26 -2.62
N LEU A 182 11.60 -15.03 -1.73
CA LEU A 182 10.24 -14.78 -1.29
C LEU A 182 10.26 -14.62 0.22
N ALA A 183 9.65 -13.56 0.73
CA ALA A 183 9.54 -13.32 2.18
C ALA A 183 8.06 -13.13 2.54
N PHE A 184 7.52 -14.05 3.34
CA PHE A 184 6.15 -14.00 3.81
C PHE A 184 6.11 -13.72 5.30
N GLY A 185 5.66 -12.51 5.67
CA GLY A 185 5.53 -12.03 7.04
C GLY A 185 4.41 -12.73 7.82
N HIS A 186 4.47 -12.68 9.16
CA HIS A 186 3.43 -13.23 10.03
C HIS A 186 2.85 -12.21 11.01
N ASP A 187 3.25 -10.94 10.93
CA ASP A 187 2.87 -9.89 11.88
C ASP A 187 2.80 -8.50 11.23
N GLU A 188 2.53 -8.42 9.92
CA GLU A 188 2.43 -7.16 9.17
C GLU A 188 1.36 -6.26 9.80
N GLU A 189 0.17 -6.81 10.04
CA GLU A 189 -1.03 -6.14 10.56
C GLU A 189 -0.84 -5.50 11.95
N VAL A 190 0.25 -5.87 12.62
CA VAL A 190 0.67 -5.30 13.92
C VAL A 190 2.05 -4.66 13.85
N GLY A 191 2.54 -4.38 12.64
CA GLY A 191 3.72 -3.56 12.36
C GLY A 191 4.99 -4.28 11.98
N GLY A 192 4.99 -5.61 11.81
CA GLY A 192 6.10 -6.40 11.23
C GLY A 192 7.38 -6.48 12.08
N LEU A 193 7.30 -6.15 13.37
CA LEU A 193 8.50 -6.02 14.21
C LEU A 193 9.16 -7.38 14.55
N ARG A 194 8.41 -8.46 14.53
CA ARG A 194 8.91 -9.81 14.85
C ARG A 194 9.30 -10.57 13.60
N GLY A 195 8.42 -10.60 12.57
CA GLY A 195 8.60 -11.36 11.35
C GLY A 195 9.42 -10.62 10.29
N ALA A 196 8.86 -9.55 9.73
CA ALA A 196 9.48 -8.80 8.64
C ALA A 196 10.81 -8.17 9.05
N ALA A 197 10.86 -7.52 10.23
CA ALA A 197 12.10 -6.93 10.74
C ALA A 197 13.20 -7.98 10.97
N ALA A 198 12.85 -9.18 11.47
CA ALA A 198 13.81 -10.26 11.65
C ALA A 198 14.31 -10.79 10.29
N THR A 199 13.43 -10.93 9.31
CA THR A 199 13.78 -11.34 7.95
C THR A 199 14.71 -10.33 7.27
N ALA A 200 14.39 -9.03 7.37
CA ALA A 200 15.23 -7.97 6.85
C ALA A 200 16.63 -7.98 7.49
N LYS A 201 16.70 -8.14 8.82
CA LYS A 201 17.96 -8.26 9.57
C LYS A 201 18.77 -9.48 9.15
N LEU A 202 18.11 -10.63 8.94
CA LEU A 202 18.74 -11.86 8.47
C LEU A 202 19.36 -11.64 7.09
N LEU A 203 18.62 -11.10 6.13
CA LEU A 203 19.10 -10.81 4.78
C LEU A 203 20.28 -9.81 4.83
N ALA A 204 20.17 -8.75 5.64
CA ALA A 204 21.24 -7.76 5.84
C ALA A 204 22.52 -8.42 6.39
N SER A 205 22.39 -9.32 7.38
CA SER A 205 23.53 -10.04 7.99
C SER A 205 24.25 -10.96 7.02
N ARG A 206 23.53 -11.46 6.01
CA ARG A 206 24.04 -12.28 4.90
C ARG A 206 24.62 -11.44 3.76
N GLY A 207 24.59 -10.10 3.86
CA GLY A 207 25.04 -9.22 2.80
C GLY A 207 24.14 -9.18 1.57
N VAL A 208 22.91 -9.68 1.67
CA VAL A 208 21.95 -9.72 0.57
C VAL A 208 21.49 -8.29 0.23
N ARG A 209 21.58 -7.93 -1.05
CA ARG A 209 21.14 -6.65 -1.59
C ARG A 209 20.29 -6.90 -2.83
N PRO A 210 18.96 -6.95 -2.70
CA PRO A 210 18.08 -7.13 -3.85
C PRO A 210 18.21 -5.97 -4.84
N ALA A 211 18.17 -6.28 -6.14
CA ALA A 211 18.10 -5.26 -7.20
C ALA A 211 16.85 -4.40 -7.02
N TRP A 212 15.76 -5.02 -6.63
CA TRP A 212 14.51 -4.38 -6.26
C TRP A 212 13.65 -5.32 -5.39
N ILE A 213 12.67 -4.72 -4.74
CA ILE A 213 11.72 -5.38 -3.85
C ILE A 213 10.31 -5.05 -4.33
N LEU A 214 9.42 -6.02 -4.35
CA LEU A 214 7.98 -5.85 -4.55
C LEU A 214 7.22 -6.43 -3.38
N ASP A 215 6.36 -5.64 -2.79
CA ASP A 215 5.43 -6.00 -1.72
C ASP A 215 3.99 -5.70 -2.15
N GLU A 216 3.03 -5.94 -1.28
CA GLU A 216 1.63 -5.59 -1.40
C GLU A 216 1.37 -4.07 -1.37
N GLY A 217 0.11 -3.63 -1.47
CA GLY A 217 -0.37 -2.26 -1.16
C GLY A 217 -0.91 -1.47 -2.34
N GLY A 218 -0.22 -1.39 -3.50
CA GLY A 218 -0.79 -0.83 -4.72
C GLY A 218 -1.78 -1.81 -5.37
N ILE A 219 -2.73 -1.32 -6.15
CA ILE A 219 -3.83 -2.14 -6.72
C ILE A 219 -4.09 -1.78 -8.19
N ILE A 220 -4.90 -2.56 -8.87
CA ILE A 220 -5.51 -2.16 -10.14
C ILE A 220 -6.80 -1.38 -9.83
N ALA A 221 -6.75 -0.05 -9.99
CA ALA A 221 -7.88 0.83 -9.76
C ALA A 221 -8.88 0.75 -10.94
N LYS A 222 -10.05 0.19 -10.71
CA LYS A 222 -11.12 0.03 -11.72
C LYS A 222 -12.21 1.08 -11.49
N GLY A 223 -12.38 2.00 -12.47
CA GLY A 223 -13.39 3.06 -12.37
C GLY A 223 -13.13 4.10 -11.27
N MET A 224 -11.92 4.16 -10.74
CA MET A 224 -11.55 5.05 -9.62
C MET A 224 -10.76 6.29 -10.07
N VAL A 225 -10.27 6.32 -11.30
CA VAL A 225 -9.52 7.46 -11.83
C VAL A 225 -10.46 8.30 -12.72
N PRO A 226 -10.87 9.51 -12.29
CA PRO A 226 -11.81 10.31 -13.05
C PRO A 226 -11.30 10.63 -14.47
N GLY A 227 -12.15 10.36 -15.48
CA GLY A 227 -11.84 10.62 -16.88
C GLY A 227 -11.05 9.54 -17.59
N LEU A 228 -10.80 8.40 -16.93
CA LEU A 228 -10.23 7.20 -17.53
C LEU A 228 -11.21 6.03 -17.41
N ASP A 229 -11.57 5.43 -18.56
CA ASP A 229 -12.39 4.21 -18.59
C ASP A 229 -11.52 2.95 -18.38
N ALA A 230 -10.26 2.99 -18.82
CA ALA A 230 -9.32 1.89 -18.64
C ALA A 230 -8.93 1.72 -17.18
N PRO A 231 -8.84 0.48 -16.68
CA PRO A 231 -8.24 0.21 -15.36
C PRO A 231 -6.79 0.68 -15.30
N VAL A 232 -6.35 1.11 -14.12
CA VAL A 232 -5.01 1.63 -13.90
C VAL A 232 -4.29 0.81 -12.83
N ALA A 233 -3.19 0.16 -13.17
CA ALA A 233 -2.25 -0.44 -12.23
C ALA A 233 -1.50 0.67 -11.49
N MET A 234 -1.89 0.90 -10.24
CA MET A 234 -1.32 1.91 -9.35
C MET A 234 -0.14 1.32 -8.59
N ILE A 235 1.05 1.36 -9.19
CA ILE A 235 2.28 0.78 -8.63
C ILE A 235 2.88 1.81 -7.66
N SER A 236 2.79 1.54 -6.35
CA SER A 236 3.26 2.49 -5.35
C SER A 236 4.80 2.51 -5.28
N THR A 237 5.36 3.71 -5.49
CA THR A 237 6.80 3.99 -5.47
C THR A 237 7.26 4.58 -4.14
N ALA A 238 6.32 4.98 -3.30
CA ALA A 238 6.55 5.45 -1.94
C ALA A 238 5.35 5.12 -1.06
N GLU A 239 5.56 5.09 0.25
CA GLU A 239 4.51 4.97 1.25
C GLU A 239 4.62 6.08 2.30
N LYS A 240 3.50 6.43 2.91
CA LYS A 240 3.42 7.43 3.97
C LYS A 240 4.00 6.87 5.27
N GLY A 241 4.62 7.75 6.05
CA GLY A 241 4.99 7.46 7.42
C GLY A 241 3.77 7.46 8.35
N PHE A 242 4.01 7.14 9.60
CA PHE A 242 2.97 6.98 10.61
C PHE A 242 3.45 7.51 11.96
N VAL A 243 2.60 8.26 12.66
CA VAL A 243 2.78 8.55 14.07
C VAL A 243 1.42 8.79 14.74
N THR A 244 1.23 8.24 15.93
CA THR A 244 0.12 8.62 16.81
C THR A 244 0.64 9.54 17.89
N VAL A 245 0.01 10.69 18.05
CA VAL A 245 0.36 11.69 19.06
C VAL A 245 -0.69 11.68 20.16
N GLU A 246 -0.25 11.53 21.41
CA GLU A 246 -1.09 11.70 22.58
C GLU A 246 -1.10 13.17 22.98
N LEU A 247 -2.28 13.75 23.07
CA LEU A 247 -2.55 15.07 23.64
C LEU A 247 -3.05 14.89 25.08
N THR A 248 -2.43 15.56 26.02
CA THR A 248 -2.84 15.51 27.44
C THR A 248 -3.16 16.91 27.94
N ALA A 249 -4.39 17.13 28.39
CA ALA A 249 -4.80 18.35 29.08
C ALA A 249 -4.97 18.09 30.56
N ARG A 250 -4.52 19.04 31.41
CA ARG A 250 -4.69 19.00 32.84
C ARG A 250 -5.42 20.24 33.33
N SER A 251 -6.31 20.04 34.33
CA SER A 251 -7.08 21.09 34.96
C SER A 251 -7.36 20.71 36.40
N HIS A 252 -7.93 21.64 37.21
CA HIS A 252 -8.38 21.28 38.54
C HIS A 252 -9.62 20.37 38.43
N GLY A 253 -9.51 19.17 39.05
CA GLY A 253 -10.65 18.29 39.26
C GLY A 253 -11.58 18.83 40.36
N GLY A 254 -12.78 18.27 40.47
CA GLY A 254 -13.69 18.64 41.54
C GLY A 254 -15.16 18.42 41.21
N HIS A 255 -16.03 19.13 41.95
CA HIS A 255 -17.47 19.03 41.76
C HIS A 255 -17.92 19.89 40.58
N SER A 256 -18.78 19.33 39.71
CA SER A 256 -19.21 20.01 38.47
C SER A 256 -20.02 21.28 38.66
N SER A 257 -20.56 21.54 39.86
CA SER A 257 -21.30 22.78 40.19
C SER A 257 -20.41 24.02 40.37
N MET A 258 -19.10 23.84 40.51
CA MET A 258 -18.11 24.92 40.64
C MET A 258 -16.96 24.71 39.65
N PRO A 259 -17.24 24.80 38.34
CA PRO A 259 -16.22 24.48 37.31
C PRO A 259 -15.16 25.57 37.21
N PRO A 260 -13.90 25.21 36.92
CA PRO A 260 -12.89 26.17 36.51
C PRO A 260 -13.29 26.79 35.15
N ARG A 261 -12.60 27.89 34.74
CA ARG A 261 -12.85 28.51 33.40
C ARG A 261 -12.70 27.54 32.26
N SER A 262 -11.82 26.52 32.38
CA SER A 262 -11.60 25.48 31.38
C SER A 262 -11.38 24.15 32.09
N THR A 263 -12.16 23.15 31.73
CA THR A 263 -11.99 21.76 32.18
C THR A 263 -10.94 21.04 31.33
N ALA A 264 -10.37 19.97 31.82
CA ALA A 264 -9.42 19.15 31.07
C ALA A 264 -10.07 18.63 29.75
N ILE A 265 -11.34 18.22 29.76
CA ILE A 265 -12.11 17.83 28.58
C ILE A 265 -12.23 18.99 27.58
N GLY A 266 -12.60 20.17 28.05
CA GLY A 266 -12.75 21.36 27.19
C GLY A 266 -11.43 21.77 26.53
N LEU A 267 -10.30 21.65 27.25
CA LEU A 267 -8.98 21.96 26.72
C LEU A 267 -8.55 20.95 25.62
N VAL A 268 -8.73 19.63 25.85
CA VAL A 268 -8.34 18.63 24.86
C VAL A 268 -9.24 18.66 23.64
N ALA A 269 -10.54 18.89 23.80
CA ALA A 269 -11.47 19.04 22.69
C ALA A 269 -11.11 20.25 21.80
N ALA A 270 -10.78 21.39 22.41
CA ALA A 270 -10.31 22.56 21.69
C ALA A 270 -8.98 22.34 20.96
N ALA A 271 -8.07 21.52 21.51
CA ALA A 271 -6.82 21.15 20.87
C ALA A 271 -7.05 20.28 19.62
N VAL A 272 -7.93 19.27 19.71
CA VAL A 272 -8.34 18.44 18.57
C VAL A 272 -8.97 19.31 17.48
N GLN A 273 -9.93 20.18 17.83
CA GLN A 273 -10.57 21.06 16.86
C GLN A 273 -9.57 21.98 16.14
N ARG A 274 -8.56 22.51 16.86
CA ARG A 274 -7.52 23.33 16.23
C ARG A 274 -6.70 22.53 15.21
N LEU A 275 -6.34 21.28 15.51
CA LEU A 275 -5.63 20.44 14.57
C LEU A 275 -6.45 20.15 13.32
N GLU A 276 -7.74 19.86 13.46
CA GLU A 276 -8.63 19.61 12.33
C GLU A 276 -8.82 20.87 11.44
N GLN A 277 -8.85 22.04 12.05
CA GLN A 277 -8.98 23.32 11.34
C GLN A 277 -7.67 23.81 10.71
N ASN A 278 -6.54 23.28 11.14
CA ASN A 278 -5.22 23.66 10.66
C ASN A 278 -4.47 22.43 10.13
N PRO A 279 -4.93 21.81 9.04
CA PRO A 279 -4.25 20.65 8.45
C PRO A 279 -2.85 21.02 7.94
N MET A 280 -1.95 20.05 7.91
CA MET A 280 -0.65 20.27 7.27
C MET A 280 -0.77 20.62 5.79
N PRO A 281 0.19 21.37 5.22
CA PRO A 281 0.08 21.92 3.86
C PRO A 281 -0.04 20.84 2.79
N ALA A 282 -0.92 21.05 1.79
CA ALA A 282 -1.03 20.18 0.63
C ALA A 282 0.06 20.51 -0.41
N ARG A 283 0.68 19.48 -0.99
CA ARG A 283 1.67 19.56 -2.05
C ARG A 283 1.35 18.59 -3.18
N ILE A 284 1.67 18.96 -4.42
CA ILE A 284 1.66 18.06 -5.57
C ILE A 284 3.12 17.82 -5.96
N ASP A 285 3.76 16.91 -5.30
CA ASP A 285 5.17 16.54 -5.51
C ASP A 285 5.36 15.01 -5.48
N GLY A 286 6.59 14.55 -5.62
CA GLY A 286 6.96 13.15 -5.52
C GLY A 286 6.08 12.21 -6.34
N ALA A 287 5.69 11.09 -5.75
CA ALA A 287 4.89 10.06 -6.40
C ALA A 287 3.52 10.56 -6.90
N THR A 288 2.90 11.52 -6.19
CA THR A 288 1.63 12.14 -6.63
C THR A 288 1.83 12.95 -7.92
N ARG A 289 2.90 13.72 -8.01
CA ARG A 289 3.24 14.46 -9.22
C ARG A 289 3.54 13.53 -10.38
N GLU A 290 4.35 12.51 -10.17
CA GLU A 290 4.66 11.51 -11.18
C GLU A 290 3.43 10.75 -11.66
N SER A 291 2.48 10.43 -10.75
CA SER A 291 1.19 9.83 -11.12
C SER A 291 0.47 10.69 -12.17
N PHE A 292 0.44 12.02 -11.97
CA PHE A 292 -0.15 12.93 -12.96
C PHE A 292 0.63 12.96 -14.28
N ASP A 293 1.97 12.94 -14.23
CA ASP A 293 2.80 12.91 -15.44
C ASP A 293 2.59 11.65 -16.27
N PHE A 294 2.22 10.51 -15.65
CA PHE A 294 1.90 9.25 -16.34
C PHE A 294 0.47 9.21 -16.86
N LEU A 295 -0.49 9.77 -16.12
CA LEU A 295 -1.91 9.66 -16.43
C LEU A 295 -2.43 10.82 -17.28
N ALA A 296 -1.88 12.03 -17.13
CA ALA A 296 -2.35 13.18 -17.87
C ALA A 296 -2.36 13.00 -19.41
N PRO A 297 -1.35 12.36 -20.04
CA PRO A 297 -1.38 12.09 -21.49
C PRO A 297 -2.55 11.22 -21.93
N GLU A 298 -3.06 10.36 -21.04
CA GLU A 298 -4.14 9.40 -21.33
C GLU A 298 -5.54 10.00 -21.13
N LEU A 299 -5.62 11.16 -20.45
CA LEU A 299 -6.88 11.86 -20.16
C LEU A 299 -7.43 12.62 -21.39
N PRO A 300 -8.75 12.84 -21.49
CA PRO A 300 -9.33 13.80 -22.41
C PRO A 300 -8.72 15.19 -22.24
N LEU A 301 -8.65 15.97 -23.33
CA LEU A 301 -7.97 17.28 -23.37
C LEU A 301 -8.41 18.22 -22.24
N ALA A 302 -9.69 18.25 -21.90
CA ALA A 302 -10.23 19.13 -20.87
C ALA A 302 -9.65 18.81 -19.46
N ALA A 303 -9.52 17.52 -19.11
CA ALA A 303 -8.93 17.09 -17.85
C ALA A 303 -7.38 17.15 -17.89
N ARG A 304 -6.79 16.94 -19.06
CA ARG A 304 -5.33 17.00 -19.30
C ARG A 304 -4.80 18.44 -19.13
N LEU A 305 -5.56 19.44 -19.59
CA LEU A 305 -5.10 20.83 -19.65
C LEU A 305 -4.62 21.39 -18.29
N PRO A 306 -5.36 21.28 -17.17
CA PRO A 306 -4.87 21.75 -15.88
C PRO A 306 -3.66 20.98 -15.38
N LEU A 307 -3.59 19.65 -15.61
CA LEU A 307 -2.47 18.81 -15.17
C LEU A 307 -1.19 19.10 -15.98
N ALA A 308 -1.31 19.36 -17.28
CA ALA A 308 -0.21 19.79 -18.13
C ALA A 308 0.35 21.17 -17.76
N ASN A 309 -0.43 21.98 -17.06
CA ASN A 309 -0.15 23.37 -16.73
C ASN A 309 -0.26 23.65 -15.21
N LEU A 310 0.23 22.73 -14.38
CA LEU A 310 0.20 22.89 -12.90
C LEU A 310 0.87 24.19 -12.44
N TRP A 311 1.87 24.72 -13.17
CA TRP A 311 2.47 26.01 -12.88
C TRP A 311 1.46 27.17 -12.78
N LEU A 312 0.30 27.06 -13.43
CA LEU A 312 -0.80 28.02 -13.39
C LEU A 312 -1.99 27.51 -12.56
N PHE A 313 -2.32 26.22 -12.71
CA PHE A 313 -3.56 25.63 -12.18
C PHE A 313 -3.38 24.88 -10.87
N GLU A 314 -2.16 24.76 -10.31
CA GLU A 314 -1.92 24.00 -9.08
C GLU A 314 -2.85 24.37 -7.93
N PRO A 315 -3.14 25.66 -7.63
CA PRO A 315 -4.07 26.00 -6.55
C PRO A 315 -5.49 25.46 -6.78
N ALA A 316 -5.95 25.50 -8.05
CA ALA A 316 -7.27 25.02 -8.41
C ALA A 316 -7.33 23.47 -8.36
N VAL A 317 -6.29 22.81 -8.85
CA VAL A 317 -6.16 21.34 -8.80
C VAL A 317 -6.10 20.86 -7.34
N LYS A 318 -5.28 21.50 -6.49
CA LYS A 318 -5.24 21.17 -5.05
C LYS A 318 -6.59 21.32 -4.38
N ARG A 319 -7.29 22.44 -4.66
CA ARG A 319 -8.62 22.69 -4.09
C ARG A 319 -9.64 21.63 -4.52
N GLN A 320 -9.63 21.23 -5.79
CA GLN A 320 -10.51 20.18 -6.31
C GLN A 320 -10.23 18.83 -5.65
N LEU A 321 -8.95 18.43 -5.59
CA LEU A 321 -8.53 17.15 -5.03
C LEU A 321 -8.72 17.08 -3.50
N SER A 322 -8.62 18.22 -2.79
CA SER A 322 -8.91 18.28 -1.35
C SER A 322 -10.40 18.13 -1.00
N GLY A 323 -11.29 18.10 -2.00
CA GLY A 323 -12.70 17.78 -1.79
C GLY A 323 -12.99 16.30 -1.49
N GLU A 324 -12.05 15.42 -1.82
CA GLU A 324 -12.20 13.97 -1.65
C GLU A 324 -11.11 13.42 -0.73
N PRO A 325 -11.46 12.70 0.36
CA PRO A 325 -10.48 12.25 1.36
C PRO A 325 -9.32 11.43 0.79
N ALA A 326 -9.60 10.52 -0.15
CA ALA A 326 -8.57 9.68 -0.77
C ALA A 326 -7.56 10.49 -1.59
N SER A 327 -8.03 11.52 -2.33
CA SER A 327 -7.17 12.41 -3.11
C SER A 327 -6.40 13.38 -2.21
N ASP A 328 -7.04 13.92 -1.17
CA ASP A 328 -6.41 14.82 -0.20
C ASP A 328 -5.28 14.10 0.57
N ALA A 329 -5.50 12.85 0.94
CA ALA A 329 -4.49 12.03 1.61
C ALA A 329 -3.22 11.83 0.77
N ARG A 330 -3.29 11.92 -0.56
CA ARG A 330 -2.12 11.82 -1.45
C ARG A 330 -1.31 13.10 -1.55
N MET A 331 -1.84 14.23 -1.04
CA MET A 331 -1.22 15.54 -1.16
C MET A 331 -0.72 16.12 0.15
N ARG A 332 -1.10 15.54 1.31
CA ARG A 332 -0.69 16.08 2.61
C ARG A 332 -0.47 15.00 3.66
N THR A 333 0.25 15.37 4.69
CA THR A 333 0.23 14.64 5.96
C THR A 333 -1.16 14.79 6.55
N THR A 334 -1.87 13.66 6.70
CA THR A 334 -3.25 13.65 7.19
C THR A 334 -3.31 13.61 8.71
N THR A 335 -4.36 14.20 9.27
CA THR A 335 -4.64 14.30 10.71
C THR A 335 -5.97 13.61 10.99
N ALA A 336 -6.00 12.66 11.92
CA ALA A 336 -7.21 11.97 12.33
C ALA A 336 -7.24 11.78 13.85
N ALA A 337 -8.17 12.43 14.55
CA ALA A 337 -8.42 12.14 15.96
C ALA A 337 -9.16 10.80 16.05
N THR A 338 -8.54 9.79 16.69
CA THR A 338 -9.06 8.41 16.71
C THR A 338 -9.61 8.01 18.07
N MET A 339 -9.10 8.58 19.14
CA MET A 339 -9.56 8.27 20.49
C MET A 339 -9.59 9.54 21.37
N ILE A 340 -10.53 9.59 22.31
CA ILE A 340 -10.59 10.60 23.36
C ILE A 340 -11.02 9.95 24.67
N ARG A 341 -10.40 10.32 25.77
CA ARG A 341 -10.74 9.85 27.12
C ARG A 341 -10.79 11.01 28.09
N GLY A 342 -11.91 11.09 28.84
CA GLY A 342 -12.12 12.09 29.89
C GLY A 342 -13.47 11.86 30.55
N GLY A 343 -13.54 12.02 31.85
CA GLY A 343 -14.76 11.78 32.63
C GLY A 343 -14.91 10.36 33.15
N VAL A 344 -15.53 10.24 34.34
CA VAL A 344 -15.91 8.96 34.96
C VAL A 344 -17.36 9.00 35.48
N LYS A 345 -17.91 10.21 35.70
CA LYS A 345 -19.27 10.43 36.19
C LYS A 345 -19.71 11.86 35.85
N GLU A 346 -21.00 12.06 35.58
CA GLU A 346 -21.57 13.33 35.12
C GLU A 346 -21.36 14.54 36.06
N ASN A 347 -21.18 14.32 37.38
CA ASN A 347 -21.00 15.37 38.36
C ASN A 347 -19.55 15.49 38.89
N VAL A 348 -18.55 14.85 38.22
CA VAL A 348 -17.14 14.87 38.60
C VAL A 348 -16.30 15.46 37.49
N LEU A 349 -15.54 16.51 37.81
CA LEU A 349 -14.52 17.05 36.91
C LEU A 349 -13.22 16.28 37.09
N LEU A 350 -12.70 15.68 36.02
CA LEU A 350 -11.38 15.05 36.07
C LEU A 350 -10.26 16.08 35.96
N SER A 351 -9.13 15.75 36.63
CA SER A 351 -7.91 16.55 36.55
C SER A 351 -7.12 16.36 35.25
N GLU A 352 -7.42 15.28 34.48
CA GLU A 352 -6.73 14.96 33.22
C GLU A 352 -7.73 14.45 32.19
N ALA A 353 -7.52 14.88 30.93
CA ALA A 353 -8.18 14.30 29.75
C ALA A 353 -7.14 14.10 28.65
N LYS A 354 -7.35 13.11 27.80
CA LYS A 354 -6.43 12.73 26.73
C LYS A 354 -7.16 12.56 25.40
N ALA A 355 -6.44 12.83 24.31
CA ALA A 355 -6.86 12.44 22.97
C ALA A 355 -5.65 11.84 22.22
N TRP A 356 -5.94 10.94 21.28
CA TRP A 356 -4.94 10.37 20.38
C TRP A 356 -5.27 10.80 18.96
N VAL A 357 -4.26 11.38 18.31
CA VAL A 357 -4.37 11.89 16.96
C VAL A 357 -3.37 11.14 16.09
N ASN A 358 -3.89 10.43 15.09
CA ASN A 358 -3.09 9.69 14.13
C ASN A 358 -2.69 10.58 12.96
N PHE A 359 -1.45 10.48 12.54
CA PHE A 359 -0.92 11.14 11.36
C PHE A 359 -0.36 10.12 10.40
N ARG A 360 -0.75 10.23 9.11
CA ARG A 360 -0.09 9.55 8.01
C ARG A 360 0.79 10.55 7.30
N ILE A 361 2.10 10.38 7.42
CA ILE A 361 3.11 11.40 7.09
C ILE A 361 3.45 11.35 5.60
N LEU A 362 3.28 12.47 4.90
CA LEU A 362 3.62 12.58 3.49
C LEU A 362 5.15 12.53 3.29
N PRO A 363 5.71 11.80 2.30
CA PRO A 363 7.11 11.93 1.93
C PRO A 363 7.54 13.39 1.78
N GLY A 364 8.67 13.73 2.40
CA GLY A 364 9.14 15.12 2.52
C GLY A 364 8.76 15.82 3.83
N ASP A 365 7.79 15.32 4.58
CA ASP A 365 7.59 15.62 6.00
C ASP A 365 8.31 14.57 6.86
N SER A 366 8.30 14.76 8.19
CA SER A 366 8.90 13.84 9.14
C SER A 366 8.07 13.76 10.41
N VAL A 367 8.32 12.75 11.24
CA VAL A 367 7.74 12.65 12.60
C VAL A 367 8.05 13.93 13.40
N ALA A 368 9.27 14.46 13.29
CA ALA A 368 9.66 15.70 13.96
C ALA A 368 8.83 16.90 13.48
N ALA A 369 8.59 17.03 12.17
CA ALA A 369 7.77 18.10 11.60
C ALA A 369 6.31 18.02 12.05
N VAL A 370 5.76 16.80 12.15
CA VAL A 370 4.41 16.58 12.69
C VAL A 370 4.33 17.03 14.14
N LEU A 371 5.28 16.63 14.98
CA LEU A 371 5.30 17.04 16.40
C LEU A 371 5.42 18.54 16.58
N GLU A 372 6.19 19.22 15.75
CA GLU A 372 6.31 20.68 15.74
C GLU A 372 4.99 21.34 15.32
N HIS A 373 4.35 20.84 14.25
CA HIS A 373 3.04 21.30 13.83
C HIS A 373 2.00 21.14 14.94
N VAL A 374 1.97 19.98 15.61
CA VAL A 374 1.06 19.71 16.71
C VAL A 374 1.30 20.70 17.85
N ARG A 375 2.56 20.87 18.32
CA ARG A 375 2.90 21.78 19.42
C ARG A 375 2.53 23.23 19.13
N SER A 376 2.75 23.68 17.90
CA SER A 376 2.40 25.04 17.52
C SER A 376 0.89 25.29 17.38
N THR A 377 0.11 24.21 17.12
CA THR A 377 -1.32 24.31 16.82
C THR A 377 -2.22 24.10 18.05
N VAL A 378 -1.90 23.14 18.92
CA VAL A 378 -2.82 22.73 20.01
C VAL A 378 -3.02 23.80 21.10
N GLY A 379 -2.13 24.78 21.17
CA GLY A 379 -2.19 25.87 22.16
C GLY A 379 -1.54 25.51 23.50
N PRO A 380 -1.48 26.52 24.40
CA PRO A 380 -0.79 26.36 25.69
C PRO A 380 -1.51 25.37 26.61
N GLY A 381 -0.73 24.73 27.46
CA GLY A 381 -1.25 23.82 28.50
C GLY A 381 -1.61 22.41 28.03
N ILE A 382 -1.33 22.08 26.75
CA ILE A 382 -1.48 20.73 26.19
C ILE A 382 -0.13 20.03 26.17
N GLY A 383 -0.03 18.90 26.86
CA GLY A 383 1.11 17.97 26.72
C GLY A 383 1.04 17.23 25.38
N VAL A 384 2.18 17.11 24.70
CA VAL A 384 2.29 16.45 23.39
C VAL A 384 3.38 15.38 23.48
N ALA A 385 3.01 14.13 23.27
CA ALA A 385 3.93 12.99 23.31
C ALA A 385 3.60 12.01 22.17
N VAL A 386 4.61 11.28 21.67
CA VAL A 386 4.37 10.14 20.79
C VAL A 386 3.72 9.01 21.59
N SER A 387 2.67 8.41 21.06
CA SER A 387 1.97 7.29 21.66
C SER A 387 2.42 5.98 21.04
N GLY A 388 2.81 5.02 21.88
CA GLY A 388 3.26 3.70 21.45
C GLY A 388 4.66 3.70 20.79
N ASN A 389 5.00 2.58 20.15
CA ASN A 389 6.33 2.31 19.58
C ASN A 389 6.33 2.18 18.06
N LEU A 390 5.22 2.52 17.38
CA LEU A 390 5.02 2.25 15.95
C LEU A 390 5.24 3.48 15.04
N ALA A 391 5.87 4.55 15.55
CA ALA A 391 6.20 5.68 14.69
C ALA A 391 7.19 5.25 13.59
N SER A 392 6.89 5.63 12.35
CA SER A 392 7.74 5.39 11.18
C SER A 392 7.82 6.63 10.31
N GLU A 393 9.02 6.93 9.82
CA GLU A 393 9.21 7.94 8.79
C GLU A 393 8.60 7.45 7.46
N PRO A 394 8.18 8.37 6.57
CA PRO A 394 7.76 7.99 5.23
C PRO A 394 8.92 7.33 4.46
N SER A 395 8.60 6.42 3.54
CA SER A 395 9.64 5.77 2.74
C SER A 395 10.30 6.77 1.78
N PRO A 396 11.58 6.52 1.42
CA PRO A 396 12.15 7.11 0.21
C PRO A 396 11.30 6.74 -1.01
N GLN A 397 11.31 7.59 -2.03
CA GLN A 397 10.64 7.32 -3.29
C GLN A 397 11.56 6.55 -4.23
N SER A 398 11.10 5.38 -4.71
CA SER A 398 11.74 4.62 -5.78
C SER A 398 11.55 5.34 -7.13
N GLN A 399 12.59 5.35 -7.95
CA GLN A 399 12.59 6.10 -9.19
C GLN A 399 11.82 5.37 -10.31
N THR A 400 10.95 6.08 -11.01
CA THR A 400 10.18 5.54 -12.15
C THR A 400 11.01 5.41 -13.44
N GLY A 401 12.20 6.00 -13.48
CA GLY A 401 13.17 5.85 -14.58
C GLY A 401 13.96 4.55 -14.55
N GLU A 402 13.94 3.81 -13.45
CA GLU A 402 14.67 2.57 -13.28
C GLU A 402 14.10 1.43 -14.13
N GLU A 403 14.98 0.50 -14.50
CA GLU A 403 14.61 -0.70 -15.27
C GLU A 403 13.55 -1.53 -14.53
N SER A 404 13.64 -1.62 -13.21
CA SER A 404 12.69 -2.34 -12.36
C SER A 404 11.26 -1.81 -12.45
N PHE A 405 11.07 -0.47 -12.48
CA PHE A 405 9.73 0.09 -12.68
C PHE A 405 9.21 -0.17 -14.09
N ARG A 406 10.07 -0.03 -15.10
CA ARG A 406 9.71 -0.35 -16.50
C ARG A 406 9.36 -1.84 -16.66
N LEU A 407 10.04 -2.73 -15.95
CA LEU A 407 9.76 -4.17 -15.94
C LEU A 407 8.38 -4.44 -15.36
N LEU A 408 7.98 -3.78 -14.28
CA LEU A 408 6.62 -3.86 -13.72
C LEU A 408 5.58 -3.38 -14.74
N GLN A 409 5.80 -2.22 -15.40
CA GLN A 409 4.91 -1.72 -16.45
C GLN A 409 4.79 -2.71 -17.64
N THR A 410 5.93 -3.28 -18.06
CA THR A 410 5.96 -4.27 -19.13
C THR A 410 5.14 -5.48 -18.75
N THR A 411 5.30 -5.99 -17.54
CA THR A 411 4.54 -7.14 -17.04
C THR A 411 3.04 -6.85 -16.98
N VAL A 412 2.65 -5.66 -16.49
CA VAL A 412 1.24 -5.22 -16.52
C VAL A 412 0.71 -5.23 -17.95
N SER A 413 1.43 -4.65 -18.92
CA SER A 413 1.01 -4.58 -20.31
C SER A 413 0.89 -5.97 -20.98
N GLN A 414 1.77 -6.90 -20.62
CA GLN A 414 1.77 -8.28 -21.14
C GLN A 414 0.60 -9.11 -20.60
N VAL A 415 0.29 -8.96 -19.30
CA VAL A 415 -0.71 -9.79 -18.62
C VAL A 415 -2.11 -9.20 -18.72
N PHE A 416 -2.21 -7.86 -18.74
CA PHE A 416 -3.47 -7.12 -18.77
C PHE A 416 -3.50 -6.15 -19.97
N PRO A 417 -3.74 -6.66 -21.19
CA PRO A 417 -3.72 -5.82 -22.38
C PRO A 417 -4.70 -4.64 -22.30
N GLY A 418 -4.23 -3.44 -22.64
CA GLY A 418 -5.02 -2.21 -22.58
C GLY A 418 -5.10 -1.53 -21.22
N MET A 419 -4.54 -2.14 -20.16
CA MET A 419 -4.43 -1.52 -18.84
C MET A 419 -3.34 -0.45 -18.84
N LEU A 420 -3.60 0.65 -18.15
CA LEU A 420 -2.59 1.68 -17.88
C LEU A 420 -1.79 1.33 -16.63
N ALA A 421 -0.55 1.80 -16.55
CA ALA A 421 0.27 1.68 -15.35
C ALA A 421 0.81 3.06 -14.93
N ALA A 422 0.71 3.39 -13.65
CA ALA A 422 1.18 4.66 -13.12
C ALA A 422 1.82 4.50 -11.74
N PRO A 423 2.83 5.32 -11.41
CA PRO A 423 3.34 5.40 -10.05
C PRO A 423 2.26 5.93 -9.11
N ASN A 424 2.33 5.53 -7.85
CA ASN A 424 1.37 5.91 -6.82
C ASN A 424 2.09 6.20 -5.50
N LEU A 425 1.41 6.94 -4.62
CA LEU A 425 1.75 7.05 -3.21
C LEU A 425 0.80 6.15 -2.41
N LEU A 426 1.33 5.18 -1.69
CA LEU A 426 0.57 4.37 -0.77
C LEU A 426 0.27 5.18 0.49
N SER A 427 -1.00 5.27 0.86
CA SER A 427 -1.45 5.98 2.08
C SER A 427 -1.35 5.11 3.33
N GLY A 428 -1.31 3.80 3.19
CA GLY A 428 -1.02 2.82 4.22
C GLY A 428 0.47 2.67 4.51
N GLY A 429 0.83 1.69 5.29
CA GLY A 429 2.20 1.22 5.48
C GLY A 429 2.24 -0.28 5.20
N THR A 430 3.41 -0.81 4.86
CA THR A 430 3.66 -2.23 4.61
C THR A 430 4.92 -2.68 5.34
N ASP A 431 5.23 -3.96 5.27
CA ASP A 431 6.47 -4.52 5.82
C ASP A 431 7.74 -3.99 5.13
N THR A 432 7.61 -3.36 3.96
CA THR A 432 8.75 -2.75 3.24
C THR A 432 9.53 -1.74 4.07
N LYS A 433 8.92 -1.09 5.06
CA LYS A 433 9.60 -0.17 5.98
C LYS A 433 10.84 -0.77 6.66
N HIS A 434 10.87 -2.09 6.87
CA HIS A 434 11.98 -2.82 7.45
C HIS A 434 13.09 -3.15 6.43
N PHE A 435 12.79 -3.09 5.13
CA PHE A 435 13.68 -3.50 4.04
C PHE A 435 14.31 -2.35 3.26
N LEU A 436 13.95 -1.09 3.54
CA LEU A 436 14.37 0.10 2.79
C LEU A 436 15.90 0.25 2.67
N GLN A 437 16.65 -0.28 3.64
CA GLN A 437 18.12 -0.25 3.60
C GLN A 437 18.74 -1.36 2.73
N LEU A 438 17.96 -2.33 2.26
CA LEU A 438 18.44 -3.44 1.45
C LEU A 438 18.44 -3.12 -0.05
N SER A 439 17.52 -2.27 -0.51
CA SER A 439 17.42 -1.83 -1.90
C SER A 439 16.90 -0.39 -1.99
N PRO A 440 17.39 0.42 -2.94
CA PRO A 440 16.81 1.72 -3.25
C PRO A 440 15.51 1.62 -4.06
N ASN A 441 15.21 0.46 -4.64
CA ASN A 441 14.08 0.22 -5.52
C ASN A 441 13.06 -0.68 -4.81
N VAL A 442 12.07 -0.06 -4.18
CA VAL A 442 11.05 -0.75 -3.40
C VAL A 442 9.67 -0.32 -3.92
N TYR A 443 8.92 -1.28 -4.44
CA TYR A 443 7.59 -1.08 -5.02
C TYR A 443 6.54 -1.85 -4.25
N ARG A 444 5.26 -1.45 -4.37
CA ARG A 444 4.13 -2.09 -3.72
C ARG A 444 3.01 -2.21 -4.74
N PHE A 445 2.55 -3.44 -4.99
CA PHE A 445 1.51 -3.69 -5.97
C PHE A 445 0.92 -5.10 -5.85
N ILE A 446 -0.38 -5.17 -5.60
CA ILE A 446 -1.18 -6.39 -5.73
C ILE A 446 -1.90 -6.33 -7.10
N PRO A 447 -1.69 -7.29 -8.00
CA PRO A 447 -2.28 -7.26 -9.34
C PRO A 447 -3.75 -7.72 -9.35
N VAL A 448 -4.57 -7.12 -8.50
CA VAL A 448 -6.00 -7.39 -8.34
C VAL A 448 -6.81 -6.13 -8.64
N ALA A 449 -7.88 -6.27 -9.42
CA ALA A 449 -8.77 -5.16 -9.74
C ALA A 449 -9.71 -4.84 -8.57
N VAL A 450 -9.73 -3.58 -8.18
CA VAL A 450 -10.46 -3.06 -7.03
C VAL A 450 -11.30 -1.87 -7.45
N THR A 451 -12.57 -1.87 -7.06
CA THR A 451 -13.46 -0.72 -7.13
C THR A 451 -13.48 0.04 -5.80
N ALA A 452 -14.05 1.25 -5.78
CA ALA A 452 -14.23 1.99 -4.53
C ALA A 452 -14.98 1.19 -3.45
N GLY A 453 -16.02 0.44 -3.84
CA GLY A 453 -16.77 -0.40 -2.91
C GLY A 453 -16.00 -1.63 -2.40
N ASP A 454 -14.97 -2.09 -3.11
CA ASP A 454 -14.13 -3.20 -2.65
C ASP A 454 -13.10 -2.73 -1.62
N LEU A 455 -12.64 -1.47 -1.69
CA LEU A 455 -11.74 -0.91 -0.66
C LEU A 455 -12.36 -0.92 0.74
N GLU A 456 -13.67 -0.75 0.85
CA GLU A 456 -14.38 -0.78 2.13
C GLU A 456 -14.41 -2.18 2.77
N ARG A 457 -14.12 -3.23 1.97
CA ARG A 457 -14.08 -4.63 2.44
C ARG A 457 -12.72 -5.02 3.00
N VAL A 458 -11.65 -4.35 2.58
CA VAL A 458 -10.33 -4.54 3.19
C VAL A 458 -10.42 -4.12 4.65
N HIS A 459 -10.06 -5.03 5.56
CA HIS A 459 -10.28 -4.92 7.01
C HIS A 459 -11.77 -4.86 7.43
N GLY A 460 -12.71 -4.74 6.48
CA GLY A 460 -14.16 -4.72 6.70
C GLY A 460 -14.82 -6.11 6.66
N THR A 461 -16.15 -6.13 6.49
CA THR A 461 -16.92 -7.35 6.26
C THR A 461 -16.99 -7.69 4.77
N ASN A 462 -17.25 -8.97 4.45
CA ASN A 462 -17.40 -9.44 3.08
C ASN A 462 -16.15 -9.25 2.21
N GLU A 463 -14.96 -9.34 2.80
CA GLU A 463 -13.71 -9.37 2.07
C GLU A 463 -13.71 -10.54 1.08
N ARG A 464 -13.25 -10.26 -0.16
CA ARG A 464 -13.28 -11.23 -1.25
C ARG A 464 -12.38 -10.79 -2.40
N VAL A 465 -11.98 -11.74 -3.21
CA VAL A 465 -11.31 -11.50 -4.49
C VAL A 465 -12.02 -12.30 -5.59
N SER A 466 -12.12 -11.76 -6.82
CA SER A 466 -12.71 -12.54 -7.91
C SER A 466 -11.76 -13.66 -8.35
N VAL A 467 -12.33 -14.79 -8.78
CA VAL A 467 -11.56 -15.92 -9.31
C VAL A 467 -10.74 -15.50 -10.53
N GLU A 468 -11.30 -14.60 -11.36
CA GLU A 468 -10.64 -14.07 -12.56
C GLU A 468 -9.46 -13.18 -12.21
N ASP A 469 -9.64 -12.22 -11.28
CA ASP A 469 -8.55 -11.33 -10.82
C ASP A 469 -7.44 -12.12 -10.15
N TYR A 470 -7.77 -13.14 -9.34
CA TYR A 470 -6.76 -14.00 -8.73
C TYR A 470 -5.97 -14.78 -9.78
N ALA A 471 -6.63 -15.36 -10.78
CA ALA A 471 -5.94 -16.02 -11.90
C ALA A 471 -5.08 -15.03 -12.69
N GLY A 472 -5.51 -13.77 -12.80
CA GLY A 472 -4.70 -12.66 -13.34
C GLY A 472 -3.46 -12.39 -12.50
N ALA A 473 -3.60 -12.37 -11.18
CA ALA A 473 -2.49 -12.18 -10.24
C ALA A 473 -1.45 -13.31 -10.37
N VAL A 474 -1.88 -14.56 -10.47
CA VAL A 474 -0.98 -15.71 -10.70
C VAL A 474 -0.17 -15.51 -12.00
N ARG A 475 -0.85 -15.16 -13.11
CA ARG A 475 -0.17 -14.88 -14.38
C ARG A 475 0.83 -13.72 -14.25
N PHE A 476 0.46 -12.67 -13.52
CA PHE A 476 1.33 -11.52 -13.30
C PHE A 476 2.61 -11.92 -12.55
N TYR A 477 2.50 -12.64 -11.44
CA TYR A 477 3.68 -13.06 -10.68
C TYR A 477 4.57 -14.02 -11.48
N ALA A 478 3.99 -14.98 -12.21
CA ALA A 478 4.76 -15.84 -13.10
C ALA A 478 5.49 -15.04 -14.18
N GLN A 479 4.80 -14.13 -14.87
CA GLN A 479 5.42 -13.33 -15.93
C GLN A 479 6.44 -12.34 -15.37
N LEU A 480 6.20 -11.79 -14.17
CA LEU A 480 7.14 -10.91 -13.50
C LEU A 480 8.47 -11.63 -13.21
N VAL A 481 8.41 -12.85 -12.68
CA VAL A 481 9.60 -13.67 -12.43
C VAL A 481 10.33 -13.99 -13.75
N ARG A 482 9.61 -14.32 -14.83
CA ARG A 482 10.21 -14.53 -16.16
C ARG A 482 10.95 -13.28 -16.66
N ASN A 483 10.31 -12.12 -16.56
CA ASN A 483 10.88 -10.86 -17.02
C ASN A 483 12.09 -10.45 -16.17
N ALA A 484 12.04 -10.67 -14.86
CA ALA A 484 13.04 -10.23 -13.91
C ALA A 484 14.24 -11.17 -13.78
N ALA A 485 13.99 -12.47 -13.88
CA ALA A 485 14.98 -13.50 -13.63
C ALA A 485 15.19 -14.47 -14.84
N GLY A 486 14.52 -14.19 -15.98
CA GLY A 486 14.77 -14.90 -17.21
C GLY A 486 16.04 -14.43 -17.89
N GLY A 487 16.75 -15.35 -18.53
CA GLY A 487 17.93 -15.10 -19.34
C GLY A 487 18.08 -16.18 -20.39
N PRO A 488 19.11 -16.12 -21.25
CA PRO A 488 19.42 -17.23 -22.16
C PRO A 488 19.59 -18.50 -21.33
N SER A 489 19.10 -19.64 -21.84
CA SER A 489 19.18 -20.94 -21.17
C SER A 489 20.56 -21.19 -20.55
N PRO A 490 20.63 -21.79 -19.35
CA PRO A 490 21.93 -22.15 -18.79
C PRO A 490 22.73 -22.98 -19.78
N PRO A 491 24.08 -22.84 -19.85
CA PRO A 491 24.90 -23.70 -20.71
C PRO A 491 24.59 -25.14 -20.32
N GLY A 492 24.27 -25.95 -21.30
CA GLY A 492 24.05 -27.39 -21.10
C GLY A 492 25.22 -28.02 -20.34
N PRO A 493 25.01 -29.18 -19.67
CA PRO A 493 26.09 -29.86 -19.01
C PRO A 493 27.21 -30.13 -20.04
N LEU A 494 28.45 -29.69 -19.69
CA LEU A 494 29.69 -29.99 -20.45
C LEU A 494 29.97 -31.49 -20.47
#